data_a6ad3d5d5aee4738fb435844f7ab9718
#
_entry.id   a6ad3d5d5aee4738fb435844f7ab9718
#
_cell.length_a   1.000
_cell.length_b   1.000
_cell.length_c   1.000
_cell.angle_alpha   90.00
_cell.angle_beta   90.00
_cell.angle_gamma   90.00
#
_symmetry.space_group_name_H-M   'P 1'
#
loop_
_entity.id
_entity.type
_entity.pdbx_description
1 polymer ?
#
loop_
_entity_poly.entity_id
_entity_poly.type
_entity_poly.pdbx_seq_one_letter_code
_entity_poly.pdbx_strand_id
1 'polypeptide(L)'
;LASLSVSPSLAAGASLNDVARYLAGLPVAAGSPLEALTQEPIWRTHAQQLNAAWARLDAEQLAKIRAWSATHVTSPNRTLLYMFSGPDYLYARAFYPHARTYVLAGLELPGAAPDLLGMNVGLRQRGLENLRLSMKTILHASFFVTADMQKELHGQGFLGVVPVLFVFLARSGMEIRGLNYLRVNNDGLAEEVATAPAQRPSGLKITFYDREASTERVLYYFSVDLANAGLHPGFVKFLESQGASDAFFKSASYLVHGANFSRIRNVLLERSRRIIQDDTGVRLDDYNRNEWNIRPFGRYSKPIPVFEGMYQPSMARFFAEQKAEPLNFRLGYGTESSSILLATRK
;
A
#
# COMPACT_ATOMS: atom_id res chain seq x y z
N LEU A 1 1.04 -16.81 -30.32
CA LEU A 1 -0.02 -15.85 -30.58
C LEU A 1 0.21 -14.67 -29.65
N ALA A 2 0.67 -13.52 -30.22
CA ALA A 2 0.90 -12.30 -29.49
C ALA A 2 -0.48 -11.69 -29.11
N SER A 3 -0.77 -11.62 -27.80
CA SER A 3 -1.93 -10.90 -27.30
C SER A 3 -1.69 -9.41 -27.45
N LEU A 4 -2.44 -8.76 -28.30
CA LEU A 4 -2.51 -7.31 -28.37
C LEU A 4 -3.14 -6.82 -27.06
N SER A 5 -2.35 -6.20 -26.20
CA SER A 5 -2.83 -5.51 -25.01
C SER A 5 -3.61 -4.27 -25.46
N VAL A 6 -4.92 -4.31 -25.32
CA VAL A 6 -5.78 -3.13 -25.49
C VAL A 6 -5.60 -2.28 -24.23
N SER A 7 -4.70 -1.31 -24.28
CA SER A 7 -4.63 -0.27 -23.25
C SER A 7 -5.95 0.53 -23.30
N PRO A 8 -6.61 0.79 -22.16
CA PRO A 8 -7.76 1.68 -22.14
C PRO A 8 -7.33 3.05 -22.68
N SER A 9 -7.96 3.48 -23.75
CA SER A 9 -7.75 4.81 -24.33
C SER A 9 -8.10 5.85 -23.27
N LEU A 10 -7.08 6.51 -22.74
CA LEU A 10 -7.28 7.79 -22.04
C LEU A 10 -7.85 8.77 -23.07
N ALA A 11 -8.91 9.49 -22.69
CA ALA A 11 -9.44 10.59 -23.52
C ALA A 11 -8.29 11.49 -23.96
N ALA A 12 -8.21 11.74 -25.24
CA ALA A 12 -7.18 12.43 -26.00
C ALA A 12 -6.17 13.26 -25.18
N GLY A 13 -5.01 12.71 -24.81
CA GLY A 13 -3.82 13.50 -24.69
C GLY A 13 -2.89 13.32 -23.49
N ALA A 14 -3.33 13.12 -22.26
CA ALA A 14 -2.42 13.06 -21.11
C ALA A 14 -1.95 11.62 -20.80
N SER A 15 -0.65 11.41 -20.59
CA SER A 15 -0.13 10.12 -20.16
C SER A 15 -0.55 9.80 -18.71
N LEU A 16 -0.68 8.50 -18.37
CA LEU A 16 -0.91 8.08 -16.96
C LEU A 16 0.16 8.64 -16.01
N ASN A 17 1.38 8.70 -16.49
CA ASN A 17 2.49 9.26 -15.72
C ASN A 17 2.33 10.75 -15.47
N ASP A 18 1.87 11.53 -16.44
CA ASP A 18 1.61 12.96 -16.24
C ASP A 18 0.42 13.19 -15.31
N VAL A 19 -0.63 12.38 -15.41
CA VAL A 19 -1.74 12.39 -14.44
C VAL A 19 -1.21 12.13 -13.03
N ALA A 20 -0.39 11.11 -12.85
CA ALA A 20 0.20 10.79 -11.53
C ALA A 20 1.08 11.93 -11.00
N ARG A 21 1.90 12.53 -11.84
CA ARG A 21 2.77 13.65 -11.47
C ARG A 21 1.94 14.89 -11.10
N TYR A 22 0.90 15.20 -11.87
CA TYR A 22 -0.03 16.28 -11.54
C TYR A 22 -0.68 16.08 -10.16
N LEU A 23 -1.26 14.89 -9.91
CA LEU A 23 -1.85 14.53 -8.62
C LEU A 23 -0.83 14.58 -7.47
N ALA A 24 0.41 14.24 -7.76
CA ALA A 24 1.51 14.28 -6.81
C ALA A 24 2.09 15.69 -6.57
N GLY A 25 1.57 16.73 -7.23
CA GLY A 25 2.13 18.09 -7.14
C GLY A 25 3.56 18.17 -7.68
N LEU A 26 3.90 17.34 -8.67
CA LEU A 26 5.19 17.31 -9.36
C LEU A 26 5.06 17.89 -10.76
N PRO A 27 6.12 18.50 -11.33
CA PRO A 27 6.10 18.96 -12.72
C PRO A 27 5.72 17.81 -13.67
N VAL A 28 4.83 18.07 -14.62
CA VAL A 28 4.52 17.15 -15.73
C VAL A 28 5.58 17.25 -16.83
N ALA A 29 5.53 16.34 -17.80
CA ALA A 29 6.46 16.41 -18.94
C ALA A 29 6.25 17.71 -19.75
N ALA A 30 7.34 18.24 -20.32
CA ALA A 30 7.26 19.38 -21.23
C ALA A 30 6.39 19.01 -22.46
N GLY A 31 5.46 19.91 -22.82
CA GLY A 31 4.48 19.66 -23.87
C GLY A 31 3.33 18.74 -23.47
N SER A 32 3.23 18.34 -22.21
CA SER A 32 2.05 17.62 -21.70
C SER A 32 0.80 18.48 -21.78
N PRO A 33 -0.36 17.93 -22.20
CA PRO A 33 -1.63 18.65 -22.16
C PRO A 33 -2.01 19.18 -20.78
N LEU A 34 -1.42 18.63 -19.70
CA LEU A 34 -1.65 19.07 -18.33
C LEU A 34 -0.76 20.25 -17.92
N GLU A 35 0.21 20.67 -18.74
CA GLU A 35 1.19 21.71 -18.40
C GLU A 35 0.48 23.02 -18.03
N ALA A 36 -0.51 23.44 -18.81
CA ALA A 36 -1.31 24.64 -18.55
C ALA A 36 -2.05 24.56 -17.19
N LEU A 37 -2.56 23.39 -16.81
CA LEU A 37 -3.24 23.19 -15.54
C LEU A 37 -2.29 23.33 -14.33
N THR A 38 -0.99 23.12 -14.49
CA THR A 38 0.01 23.32 -13.43
C THR A 38 0.25 24.80 -13.11
N GLN A 39 -0.21 25.70 -13.97
CA GLN A 39 -0.15 27.15 -13.75
C GLN A 39 -1.32 27.69 -12.94
N GLU A 40 -2.38 26.88 -12.75
CA GLU A 40 -3.56 27.29 -11.98
C GLU A 40 -3.19 27.48 -10.49
N PRO A 41 -3.74 28.52 -9.81
CA PRO A 41 -3.47 28.76 -8.39
C PRO A 41 -3.83 27.58 -7.50
N ILE A 42 -4.92 26.85 -7.82
CA ILE A 42 -5.36 25.68 -7.08
C ILE A 42 -4.29 24.57 -7.11
N TRP A 43 -3.66 24.33 -8.26
CA TRP A 43 -2.63 23.32 -8.38
C TRP A 43 -1.34 23.76 -7.66
N ARG A 44 -0.94 25.01 -7.79
CA ARG A 44 0.27 25.54 -7.10
C ARG A 44 0.13 25.40 -5.58
N THR A 45 -1.04 25.73 -5.03
CA THR A 45 -1.34 25.54 -3.60
C THR A 45 -1.28 24.06 -3.21
N HIS A 46 -1.87 23.17 -4.00
CA HIS A 46 -1.80 21.73 -3.80
C HIS A 46 -0.35 21.23 -3.80
N ALA A 47 0.42 21.60 -4.81
CA ALA A 47 1.83 21.21 -4.96
C ALA A 47 2.68 21.68 -3.78
N GLN A 48 2.53 22.93 -3.36
CA GLN A 48 3.25 23.48 -2.20
C GLN A 48 2.96 22.72 -0.91
N GLN A 49 1.67 22.47 -0.62
CA GLN A 49 1.26 21.75 0.59
C GLN A 49 1.75 20.30 0.59
N LEU A 50 1.61 19.60 -0.54
CA LEU A 50 2.04 18.21 -0.65
C LEU A 50 3.57 18.07 -0.63
N ASN A 51 4.31 19.01 -1.24
CA ASN A 51 5.76 19.05 -1.19
C ASN A 51 6.27 19.21 0.25
N ALA A 52 5.68 20.13 1.02
CA ALA A 52 6.05 20.34 2.41
C ALA A 52 5.76 19.12 3.29
N ALA A 53 4.55 18.53 3.14
CA ALA A 53 4.17 17.33 3.88
C ALA A 53 5.07 16.13 3.54
N TRP A 54 5.40 15.96 2.26
CA TRP A 54 6.28 14.87 1.81
C TRP A 54 7.71 15.02 2.29
N ALA A 55 8.29 16.20 2.19
CA ALA A 55 9.65 16.47 2.67
C ALA A 55 9.80 16.14 4.17
N ARG A 56 8.80 16.53 4.97
CA ARG A 56 8.76 16.19 6.40
C ARG A 56 8.65 14.69 6.62
N LEU A 57 7.70 14.01 5.94
CA LEU A 57 7.50 12.56 6.05
C LEU A 57 8.77 11.80 5.66
N ASP A 58 9.42 12.20 4.56
CA ASP A 58 10.64 11.53 4.11
C ASP A 58 11.75 11.66 5.15
N ALA A 59 12.01 12.85 5.66
CA ALA A 59 13.05 13.11 6.64
C ALA A 59 12.77 12.43 8.01
N GLU A 60 11.53 12.49 8.48
CA GLU A 60 11.17 11.98 9.80
C GLU A 60 10.95 10.47 9.84
N GLN A 61 10.51 9.86 8.73
CA GLN A 61 10.06 8.48 8.68
C GLN A 61 10.71 7.66 7.54
N LEU A 62 10.45 8.00 6.25
CA LEU A 62 10.75 7.09 5.15
C LEU A 62 12.25 6.87 4.95
N ALA A 63 13.07 7.91 5.09
CA ALA A 63 14.53 7.77 5.00
C ALA A 63 15.08 6.83 6.09
N LYS A 64 14.55 6.94 7.31
CA LYS A 64 14.94 6.09 8.44
C LYS A 64 14.48 4.63 8.24
N ILE A 65 13.25 4.44 7.72
CA ILE A 65 12.73 3.11 7.37
C ILE A 65 13.61 2.47 6.29
N ARG A 66 13.95 3.20 5.23
CA ARG A 66 14.84 2.68 4.17
C ARG A 66 16.21 2.29 4.71
N ALA A 67 16.80 3.08 5.61
CA ALA A 67 18.08 2.76 6.26
C ALA A 67 17.96 1.50 7.12
N TRP A 68 16.90 1.38 7.94
CA TRP A 68 16.62 0.19 8.73
C TRP A 68 16.43 -1.05 7.83
N SER A 69 15.64 -0.91 6.77
CA SER A 69 15.40 -1.99 5.81
C SER A 69 16.69 -2.46 5.15
N ALA A 70 17.54 -1.55 4.69
CA ALA A 70 18.83 -1.89 4.07
C ALA A 70 19.71 -2.73 4.99
N THR A 71 19.63 -2.52 6.32
CA THR A 71 20.42 -3.26 7.31
C THR A 71 19.80 -4.62 7.64
N HIS A 72 18.47 -4.69 7.76
CA HIS A 72 17.79 -5.86 8.36
C HIS A 72 17.03 -6.73 7.36
N VAL A 73 16.68 -6.20 6.17
CA VAL A 73 15.95 -6.94 5.13
C VAL A 73 16.91 -7.38 4.03
N THR A 74 17.82 -8.27 4.40
CA THR A 74 18.80 -8.83 3.47
C THR A 74 18.14 -9.89 2.57
N SER A 75 18.46 -9.90 1.26
CA SER A 75 17.94 -10.87 0.30
C SER A 75 16.41 -11.05 0.34
N PRO A 76 15.62 -9.97 0.21
CA PRO A 76 14.16 -10.07 0.21
C PRO A 76 13.65 -10.84 -1.02
N ASN A 77 12.47 -11.45 -0.89
CA ASN A 77 11.77 -11.99 -2.04
C ASN A 77 11.35 -10.88 -3.00
N ARG A 78 11.14 -11.26 -4.27
CA ARG A 78 10.73 -10.30 -5.30
C ARG A 78 9.26 -9.91 -5.19
N THR A 79 8.44 -10.72 -4.49
CA THR A 79 7.02 -10.48 -4.26
C THR A 79 6.77 -10.11 -2.80
N LEU A 80 6.06 -9.00 -2.60
CA LEU A 80 5.56 -8.57 -1.30
C LEU A 80 4.04 -8.72 -1.26
N LEU A 81 3.54 -9.44 -0.26
CA LEU A 81 2.13 -9.55 0.07
C LEU A 81 1.82 -8.59 1.24
N TYR A 82 0.93 -7.62 0.99
CA TYR A 82 0.53 -6.65 2.00
C TYR A 82 -0.99 -6.59 2.09
N MET A 83 -1.53 -7.53 2.86
CA MET A 83 -2.96 -7.61 3.13
C MET A 83 -3.36 -6.59 4.20
N PHE A 84 -4.60 -6.14 4.19
CA PHE A 84 -5.14 -5.08 5.07
C PHE A 84 -4.45 -3.72 4.89
N SER A 85 -3.84 -3.49 3.74
CA SER A 85 -3.01 -2.31 3.49
C SER A 85 -3.81 -1.09 3.02
N GLY A 86 -5.01 -1.28 2.42
CA GLY A 86 -5.53 -0.24 1.55
C GLY A 86 -4.50 0.11 0.46
N PRO A 87 -4.43 1.35 -0.02
CA PRO A 87 -3.49 1.77 -1.05
C PRO A 87 -2.06 2.09 -0.54
N ASP A 88 -1.61 1.49 0.56
CA ASP A 88 -0.33 1.84 1.21
C ASP A 88 0.90 1.29 0.47
N TYR A 89 1.08 1.68 -0.79
CA TYR A 89 2.33 1.45 -1.50
C TYR A 89 3.52 2.19 -0.86
N LEU A 90 3.26 3.28 -0.17
CA LEU A 90 4.27 4.16 0.41
C LEU A 90 5.19 3.42 1.40
N TYR A 91 4.61 2.80 2.41
CA TYR A 91 5.36 2.03 3.40
C TYR A 91 5.83 0.68 2.84
N ALA A 92 5.04 0.05 1.96
CA ALA A 92 5.47 -1.14 1.24
C ALA A 92 6.80 -0.89 0.50
N ARG A 93 6.93 0.22 -0.22
CA ARG A 93 8.15 0.61 -0.95
C ARG A 93 9.29 0.96 -0.01
N ALA A 94 9.02 1.63 1.12
CA ALA A 94 10.04 2.02 2.07
C ALA A 94 10.71 0.80 2.75
N PHE A 95 9.92 -0.22 3.12
CA PHE A 95 10.42 -1.46 3.72
C PHE A 95 10.98 -2.45 2.70
N TYR A 96 10.41 -2.49 1.48
CA TYR A 96 10.79 -3.45 0.43
C TYR A 96 11.14 -2.74 -0.88
N PRO A 97 12.22 -1.92 -0.90
CA PRO A 97 12.59 -1.13 -2.08
C PRO A 97 12.96 -1.97 -3.31
N HIS A 98 13.28 -3.25 -3.13
CA HIS A 98 13.72 -4.14 -4.20
C HIS A 98 12.64 -5.12 -4.67
N ALA A 99 11.44 -5.09 -4.10
CA ALA A 99 10.34 -5.92 -4.57
C ALA A 99 9.98 -5.55 -6.02
N ARG A 100 9.74 -6.56 -6.85
CA ARG A 100 9.31 -6.39 -8.25
C ARG A 100 7.79 -6.42 -8.37
N THR A 101 7.15 -7.17 -7.48
CA THR A 101 5.71 -7.33 -7.42
C THR A 101 5.22 -6.95 -6.02
N TYR A 102 4.28 -6.04 -5.96
CA TYR A 102 3.56 -5.66 -4.75
C TYR A 102 2.13 -6.12 -4.90
N VAL A 103 1.61 -6.87 -3.94
CA VAL A 103 0.20 -7.30 -3.90
C VAL A 103 -0.43 -6.69 -2.65
N LEU A 104 -1.23 -5.66 -2.85
CA LEU A 104 -1.94 -4.93 -1.81
C LEU A 104 -3.42 -5.35 -1.80
N ALA A 105 -4.03 -5.34 -0.63
CA ALA A 105 -5.46 -5.61 -0.49
C ALA A 105 -6.10 -4.74 0.59
N GLY A 106 -7.33 -4.32 0.32
CA GLY A 106 -8.17 -3.53 1.22
C GLY A 106 -9.63 -3.68 0.89
N LEU A 107 -10.47 -2.86 1.50
CA LEU A 107 -11.92 -2.81 1.26
C LEU A 107 -12.32 -1.68 0.32
N GLU A 108 -11.42 -0.75 0.04
CA GLU A 108 -11.65 0.41 -0.80
C GLU A 108 -11.75 -0.02 -2.28
N LEU A 109 -12.62 0.64 -3.03
CA LEU A 109 -12.77 0.34 -4.46
C LEU A 109 -11.55 0.83 -5.26
N PRO A 110 -11.20 0.15 -6.35
CA PRO A 110 -10.10 0.56 -7.24
C PRO A 110 -10.25 2.00 -7.74
N GLY A 111 -11.43 2.39 -8.18
CA GLY A 111 -11.67 3.69 -8.81
C GLY A 111 -11.03 3.78 -10.20
N ALA A 112 -10.69 5.01 -10.62
CA ALA A 112 -10.13 5.26 -11.95
C ALA A 112 -9.10 6.38 -11.93
N ALA A 113 -8.23 6.42 -12.94
CA ALA A 113 -7.42 7.60 -13.22
C ALA A 113 -8.35 8.77 -13.62
N PRO A 114 -8.23 9.95 -12.97
CA PRO A 114 -9.12 11.06 -13.26
C PRO A 114 -8.86 11.67 -14.65
N ASP A 115 -9.92 12.00 -15.36
CA ASP A 115 -9.85 12.80 -16.60
C ASP A 115 -9.71 14.28 -16.24
N LEU A 116 -8.48 14.71 -15.94
CA LEU A 116 -8.18 16.07 -15.51
C LEU A 116 -8.52 17.13 -16.55
N LEU A 117 -8.44 16.80 -17.84
CA LEU A 117 -8.73 17.72 -18.94
C LEU A 117 -10.24 17.93 -19.13
N GLY A 118 -11.03 16.87 -18.95
CA GLY A 118 -12.49 16.93 -19.01
C GLY A 118 -13.15 17.57 -17.79
N MET A 119 -12.41 17.74 -16.69
CA MET A 119 -12.93 18.34 -15.47
C MET A 119 -12.88 19.87 -15.51
N ASN A 120 -13.95 20.54 -15.04
CA ASN A 120 -13.88 21.96 -14.75
C ASN A 120 -13.02 22.27 -13.52
N VAL A 121 -12.63 23.55 -13.35
CA VAL A 121 -11.73 23.99 -12.26
C VAL A 121 -12.28 23.65 -10.88
N GLY A 122 -13.58 23.77 -10.63
CA GLY A 122 -14.19 23.46 -9.32
C GLY A 122 -14.15 21.97 -8.98
N LEU A 123 -14.32 21.08 -9.97
CA LEU A 123 -14.17 19.63 -9.80
C LEU A 123 -12.71 19.25 -9.52
N ARG A 124 -11.76 19.84 -10.24
CA ARG A 124 -10.33 19.63 -9.99
C ARG A 124 -9.94 20.09 -8.59
N GLN A 125 -10.40 21.28 -8.16
CA GLN A 125 -10.14 21.79 -6.83
C GLN A 125 -10.62 20.83 -5.75
N ARG A 126 -11.89 20.43 -5.79
CA ARG A 126 -12.45 19.45 -4.83
C ARG A 126 -11.71 18.12 -4.86
N GLY A 127 -11.39 17.60 -6.06
CA GLY A 127 -10.62 16.38 -6.20
C GLY A 127 -9.25 16.45 -5.52
N LEU A 128 -8.49 17.54 -5.71
CA LEU A 128 -7.19 17.74 -5.08
C LEU A 128 -7.30 17.94 -3.56
N GLU A 129 -8.34 18.63 -3.08
CA GLU A 129 -8.59 18.78 -1.65
C GLU A 129 -8.92 17.44 -0.99
N ASN A 130 -9.85 16.67 -1.54
CA ASN A 130 -10.24 15.36 -1.04
C ASN A 130 -9.05 14.38 -1.07
N LEU A 131 -8.22 14.42 -2.12
CA LEU A 131 -7.01 13.61 -2.21
C LEU A 131 -6.03 13.95 -1.07
N ARG A 132 -5.82 15.22 -0.74
CA ARG A 132 -4.99 15.59 0.42
C ARG A 132 -5.59 15.14 1.74
N LEU A 133 -6.91 15.29 1.91
CA LEU A 133 -7.61 14.84 3.11
C LEU A 133 -7.51 13.33 3.29
N SER A 134 -7.71 12.53 2.23
CA SER A 134 -7.61 11.07 2.28
C SER A 134 -6.22 10.57 2.67
N MET A 135 -5.17 11.34 2.34
CA MET A 135 -3.78 11.00 2.69
C MET A 135 -3.32 11.63 4.01
N LYS A 136 -4.11 12.53 4.64
CA LYS A 136 -3.65 13.31 5.80
C LYS A 136 -3.12 12.43 6.92
N THR A 137 -3.83 11.37 7.27
CA THR A 137 -3.45 10.51 8.40
C THR A 137 -2.19 9.72 8.11
N ILE A 138 -2.06 9.12 6.90
CA ILE A 138 -0.85 8.35 6.58
C ILE A 138 0.40 9.22 6.47
N LEU A 139 0.25 10.47 6.01
CA LEU A 139 1.37 11.41 5.92
C LEU A 139 1.85 11.92 7.29
N HIS A 140 1.02 11.80 8.35
CA HIS A 140 1.35 12.28 9.69
C HIS A 140 1.53 11.16 10.72
N ALA A 141 0.74 10.09 10.61
CA ALA A 141 0.59 9.06 11.64
C ALA A 141 0.88 7.64 11.15
N SER A 142 1.39 7.48 9.94
CA SER A 142 1.77 6.19 9.35
C SER A 142 0.64 5.20 9.03
N PHE A 143 -0.63 5.53 9.12
CA PHE A 143 -1.75 4.64 8.79
C PHE A 143 -2.89 5.38 8.08
N PHE A 144 -3.76 4.63 7.42
CA PHE A 144 -5.02 5.12 6.89
C PHE A 144 -6.16 4.92 7.88
N VAL A 145 -7.11 5.85 7.89
CA VAL A 145 -8.43 5.64 8.49
C VAL A 145 -9.38 5.30 7.34
N THR A 146 -9.70 4.01 7.19
CA THR A 146 -10.50 3.49 6.07
C THR A 146 -11.83 4.21 5.88
N ALA A 147 -12.53 4.51 6.99
CA ALA A 147 -13.82 5.21 6.94
C ALA A 147 -13.68 6.63 6.37
N ASP A 148 -12.65 7.37 6.79
CA ASP A 148 -12.38 8.72 6.28
C ASP A 148 -11.97 8.68 4.81
N MET A 149 -11.08 7.74 4.45
CA MET A 149 -10.64 7.57 3.08
C MET A 149 -11.80 7.18 2.15
N GLN A 150 -12.67 6.28 2.56
CA GLN A 150 -13.86 5.92 1.79
C GLN A 150 -14.77 7.13 1.58
N LYS A 151 -15.02 7.93 2.63
CA LYS A 151 -15.84 9.14 2.54
C LYS A 151 -15.26 10.15 1.55
N GLU A 152 -13.96 10.43 1.63
CA GLU A 152 -13.31 11.43 0.78
C GLU A 152 -13.15 10.96 -0.68
N LEU A 153 -12.96 9.66 -0.92
CA LEU A 153 -12.77 9.09 -2.26
C LEU A 153 -14.07 8.58 -2.92
N HIS A 154 -15.24 8.75 -2.29
CA HIS A 154 -16.56 8.48 -2.90
C HIS A 154 -17.28 9.76 -3.35
N GLY A 155 -16.72 10.94 -3.04
CA GLY A 155 -17.28 12.22 -3.39
C GLY A 155 -17.08 12.62 -4.86
N GLN A 156 -17.55 13.84 -5.19
CA GLN A 156 -17.31 14.43 -6.51
C GLN A 156 -15.81 14.72 -6.70
N GLY A 157 -15.22 14.23 -7.77
CA GLY A 157 -13.84 14.51 -8.16
C GLY A 157 -13.05 13.24 -8.45
N PHE A 158 -12.22 12.78 -7.53
CA PHE A 158 -11.39 11.60 -7.73
C PHE A 158 -11.99 10.41 -6.99
N LEU A 159 -12.10 9.26 -7.68
CA LEU A 159 -12.79 8.09 -7.15
C LEU A 159 -11.81 6.95 -6.87
N GLY A 160 -11.99 6.29 -5.72
CA GLY A 160 -11.26 5.09 -5.33
C GLY A 160 -9.78 5.31 -5.06
N VAL A 161 -9.00 4.22 -5.03
CA VAL A 161 -7.61 4.26 -4.56
C VAL A 161 -6.59 4.65 -5.64
N VAL A 162 -6.95 4.61 -6.93
CA VAL A 162 -6.00 4.93 -8.03
C VAL A 162 -5.32 6.28 -7.84
N PRO A 163 -6.01 7.39 -7.50
CA PRO A 163 -5.36 8.68 -7.30
C PRO A 163 -4.31 8.66 -6.17
N VAL A 164 -4.57 7.95 -5.09
CA VAL A 164 -3.61 7.80 -3.96
C VAL A 164 -2.39 6.97 -4.37
N LEU A 165 -2.62 5.83 -5.05
CA LEU A 165 -1.54 4.99 -5.57
C LEU A 165 -0.66 5.77 -6.58
N PHE A 166 -1.27 6.58 -7.44
CA PHE A 166 -0.55 7.43 -8.39
C PHE A 166 0.35 8.44 -7.68
N VAL A 167 -0.16 9.09 -6.63
CA VAL A 167 0.66 10.00 -5.81
C VAL A 167 1.86 9.28 -5.22
N PHE A 168 1.65 8.12 -4.60
CA PHE A 168 2.73 7.38 -3.94
C PHE A 168 3.76 6.84 -4.93
N LEU A 169 3.33 6.33 -6.08
CA LEU A 169 4.23 5.90 -7.14
C LEU A 169 5.08 7.07 -7.67
N ALA A 170 4.44 8.17 -8.06
CA ALA A 170 5.15 9.34 -8.60
C ALA A 170 6.11 9.95 -7.57
N ARG A 171 5.69 10.06 -6.30
CA ARG A 171 6.54 10.57 -5.21
C ARG A 171 7.68 9.62 -4.83
N SER A 172 7.56 8.34 -5.13
CA SER A 172 8.63 7.36 -4.99
C SER A 172 9.57 7.30 -6.21
N GLY A 173 9.44 8.23 -7.17
CA GLY A 173 10.28 8.29 -8.36
C GLY A 173 9.93 7.29 -9.46
N MET A 174 8.75 6.63 -9.36
CA MET A 174 8.30 5.64 -10.32
C MET A 174 7.64 6.31 -11.53
N GLU A 175 7.83 5.73 -12.70
CA GLU A 175 7.20 6.15 -13.96
C GLU A 175 6.08 5.17 -14.31
N ILE A 176 4.83 5.61 -14.29
CA ILE A 176 3.67 4.75 -14.57
C ILE A 176 3.59 4.49 -16.07
N ARG A 177 3.51 3.21 -16.43
CA ARG A 177 3.48 2.69 -17.81
C ARG A 177 2.09 2.17 -18.22
N GLY A 178 1.34 1.62 -17.26
CA GLY A 178 0.03 1.03 -17.54
C GLY A 178 -0.85 0.91 -16.33
N LEU A 179 -2.16 0.90 -16.58
CA LEU A 179 -3.22 0.62 -15.61
C LEU A 179 -4.23 -0.30 -16.26
N ASN A 180 -4.40 -1.50 -15.72
CA ASN A 180 -5.38 -2.48 -16.16
C ASN A 180 -6.29 -2.85 -15.01
N TYR A 181 -7.59 -3.02 -15.26
CA TYR A 181 -8.50 -3.56 -14.27
C TYR A 181 -8.53 -5.07 -14.33
N LEU A 182 -8.75 -5.72 -13.20
CA LEU A 182 -8.66 -7.16 -13.06
C LEU A 182 -9.91 -7.73 -12.39
N ARG A 183 -10.28 -8.92 -12.83
CA ARG A 183 -11.17 -9.84 -12.13
C ARG A 183 -10.39 -11.12 -11.84
N VAL A 184 -10.47 -11.63 -10.62
CA VAL A 184 -9.88 -12.93 -10.29
C VAL A 184 -10.96 -14.00 -10.43
N ASN A 185 -10.71 -14.97 -11.30
CA ASN A 185 -11.62 -16.11 -11.49
C ASN A 185 -11.41 -17.20 -10.41
N ASN A 186 -12.22 -18.25 -10.43
CA ASN A 186 -12.16 -19.33 -9.43
C ASN A 186 -10.86 -20.16 -9.50
N ASP A 187 -10.11 -20.09 -10.59
CA ASP A 187 -8.85 -20.77 -10.78
C ASP A 187 -7.64 -19.95 -10.34
N GLY A 188 -7.88 -18.71 -9.88
CA GLY A 188 -6.84 -17.81 -9.42
C GLY A 188 -6.16 -17.01 -10.52
N LEU A 189 -6.71 -17.02 -11.75
CA LEU A 189 -6.21 -16.20 -12.83
C LEU A 189 -6.77 -14.77 -12.69
N ALA A 190 -5.88 -13.81 -12.77
CA ALA A 190 -6.25 -12.39 -12.82
C ALA A 190 -6.47 -12.01 -14.28
N GLU A 191 -7.72 -11.92 -14.68
CA GLU A 191 -8.17 -11.59 -16.05
C GLU A 191 -8.32 -10.09 -16.19
N GLU A 192 -7.76 -9.52 -17.27
CA GLU A 192 -7.94 -8.11 -17.58
C GLU A 192 -9.36 -7.83 -18.09
N VAL A 193 -9.96 -6.77 -17.59
CA VAL A 193 -11.32 -6.31 -17.94
C VAL A 193 -11.30 -4.81 -18.26
N ALA A 194 -12.28 -4.37 -19.04
CA ALA A 194 -12.30 -2.98 -19.54
C ALA A 194 -12.49 -1.93 -18.43
N THR A 195 -13.23 -2.27 -17.38
CA THR A 195 -13.52 -1.38 -16.25
C THR A 195 -13.42 -2.12 -14.94
N ALA A 196 -13.25 -1.39 -13.82
CA ALA A 196 -13.23 -1.99 -12.50
C ALA A 196 -14.54 -2.76 -12.23
N PRO A 197 -14.46 -4.07 -11.91
CA PRO A 197 -15.65 -4.85 -11.60
C PRO A 197 -16.36 -4.30 -10.37
N ALA A 198 -17.71 -4.28 -10.39
CA ALA A 198 -18.50 -3.91 -9.21
C ALA A 198 -18.47 -4.97 -8.11
N GLN A 199 -18.28 -6.25 -8.50
CA GLN A 199 -18.23 -7.37 -7.57
C GLN A 199 -16.79 -7.65 -7.12
N ARG A 200 -16.62 -8.01 -5.85
CA ARG A 200 -15.32 -8.43 -5.29
C ARG A 200 -15.03 -9.90 -5.57
N PRO A 201 -13.75 -10.28 -5.75
CA PRO A 201 -12.57 -9.43 -5.74
C PRO A 201 -12.45 -8.59 -7.01
N SER A 202 -12.41 -7.27 -6.83
CA SER A 202 -12.20 -6.28 -7.89
C SER A 202 -10.78 -5.75 -7.78
N GLY A 203 -10.00 -5.80 -8.83
CA GLY A 203 -8.60 -5.46 -8.76
C GLY A 203 -8.15 -4.50 -9.85
N LEU A 204 -6.93 -4.06 -9.70
CA LEU A 204 -6.17 -3.35 -10.71
C LEU A 204 -4.70 -3.81 -10.71
N LYS A 205 -4.05 -3.63 -11.84
CA LYS A 205 -2.63 -3.81 -12.04
C LYS A 205 -2.04 -2.51 -12.57
N ILE A 206 -1.05 -1.97 -11.87
CA ILE A 206 -0.26 -0.85 -12.35
C ILE A 206 1.12 -1.38 -12.73
N THR A 207 1.52 -1.20 -13.98
CA THR A 207 2.89 -1.42 -14.43
C THR A 207 3.63 -0.09 -14.36
N PHE A 208 4.83 -0.11 -13.80
CA PHE A 208 5.64 1.08 -13.63
C PHE A 208 7.13 0.77 -13.75
N TYR A 209 7.89 1.77 -14.10
CA TYR A 209 9.34 1.67 -14.27
C TYR A 209 10.07 2.43 -13.17
N ASP A 210 10.97 1.74 -12.51
CA ASP A 210 11.91 2.31 -11.54
C ASP A 210 13.18 2.73 -12.31
N ARG A 211 13.35 4.04 -12.52
CA ARG A 211 14.48 4.57 -13.30
C ARG A 211 15.80 4.36 -12.59
N GLU A 212 15.82 4.45 -11.26
CA GLU A 212 17.03 4.25 -10.45
C GLU A 212 17.52 2.81 -10.55
N ALA A 213 16.61 1.84 -10.42
CA ALA A 213 16.93 0.43 -10.53
C ALA A 213 16.91 -0.11 -11.97
N SER A 214 16.55 0.71 -12.96
CA SER A 214 16.38 0.32 -14.37
C SER A 214 15.52 -0.95 -14.54
N THR A 215 14.40 -1.02 -13.80
CA THR A 215 13.59 -2.23 -13.69
C THR A 215 12.11 -1.93 -13.81
N GLU A 216 11.40 -2.73 -14.60
CA GLU A 216 9.94 -2.76 -14.60
C GLU A 216 9.41 -3.49 -13.36
N ARG A 217 8.36 -2.96 -12.78
CA ARG A 217 7.69 -3.47 -11.58
C ARG A 217 6.19 -3.47 -11.74
N VAL A 218 5.52 -4.25 -10.91
CA VAL A 218 4.07 -4.39 -10.92
C VAL A 218 3.51 -4.19 -9.52
N LEU A 219 2.43 -3.42 -9.45
CA LEU A 219 1.59 -3.31 -8.27
C LEU A 219 0.20 -3.86 -8.61
N TYR A 220 -0.24 -4.84 -7.84
CA TYR A 220 -1.62 -5.28 -7.78
C TYR A 220 -2.28 -4.67 -6.56
N TYR A 221 -3.50 -4.16 -6.74
CA TYR A 221 -4.37 -3.80 -5.63
C TYR A 221 -5.71 -4.53 -5.81
N PHE A 222 -6.22 -5.13 -4.74
CA PHE A 222 -7.51 -5.81 -4.74
C PHE A 222 -8.42 -5.25 -3.66
N SER A 223 -9.64 -4.88 -4.07
CA SER A 223 -10.78 -4.70 -3.16
C SER A 223 -11.36 -6.08 -2.88
N VAL A 224 -11.12 -6.61 -1.68
CA VAL A 224 -11.49 -7.97 -1.33
C VAL A 224 -11.82 -8.08 0.16
N ASP A 225 -12.84 -8.88 0.49
CA ASP A 225 -13.10 -9.28 1.87
C ASP A 225 -12.14 -10.41 2.25
N LEU A 226 -11.30 -10.16 3.25
CA LEU A 226 -10.30 -11.11 3.73
C LEU A 226 -10.82 -11.99 4.89
N ALA A 227 -12.04 -11.74 5.38
CA ALA A 227 -12.67 -12.61 6.38
C ALA A 227 -13.01 -13.99 5.77
N ASN A 228 -12.91 -15.04 6.56
CA ASN A 228 -13.11 -16.41 6.09
C ASN A 228 -14.40 -16.63 5.30
N ALA A 229 -15.49 -15.95 5.67
CA ALA A 229 -16.79 -16.04 5.01
C ALA A 229 -16.81 -15.34 3.64
N GLY A 230 -16.03 -14.27 3.46
CA GLY A 230 -15.97 -13.47 2.22
C GLY A 230 -14.73 -13.75 1.37
N LEU A 231 -13.76 -14.49 1.88
CA LEU A 231 -12.51 -14.74 1.19
C LEU A 231 -12.71 -15.63 -0.04
N HIS A 232 -12.63 -15.01 -1.20
CA HIS A 232 -12.83 -15.67 -2.49
C HIS A 232 -11.75 -16.74 -2.75
N PRO A 233 -12.13 -18.00 -3.07
CA PRO A 233 -11.15 -19.08 -3.27
C PRO A 233 -10.12 -18.78 -4.37
N GLY A 234 -10.55 -18.16 -5.46
CA GLY A 234 -9.66 -17.74 -6.54
C GLY A 234 -8.63 -16.72 -6.10
N PHE A 235 -8.97 -15.79 -5.18
CA PHE A 235 -7.98 -14.85 -4.65
C PHE A 235 -6.91 -15.57 -3.82
N VAL A 236 -7.26 -16.58 -3.05
CA VAL A 236 -6.28 -17.44 -2.36
C VAL A 236 -5.34 -18.10 -3.35
N LYS A 237 -5.88 -18.73 -4.40
CA LYS A 237 -5.07 -19.35 -5.47
C LYS A 237 -4.18 -18.32 -6.18
N PHE A 238 -4.68 -17.09 -6.40
CA PHE A 238 -3.86 -16.00 -6.95
C PHE A 238 -2.66 -15.68 -6.04
N LEU A 239 -2.86 -15.57 -4.72
CA LEU A 239 -1.75 -15.36 -3.78
C LEU A 239 -0.77 -16.53 -3.78
N GLU A 240 -1.27 -17.76 -3.84
CA GLU A 240 -0.44 -18.97 -3.92
C GLU A 240 0.40 -19.04 -5.20
N SER A 241 -0.15 -18.58 -6.33
CA SER A 241 0.55 -18.54 -7.61
C SER A 241 1.71 -17.54 -7.66
N GLN A 242 1.77 -16.59 -6.69
CA GLN A 242 2.89 -15.63 -6.60
C GLN A 242 4.21 -16.29 -6.16
N GLY A 243 4.18 -17.55 -5.73
CA GLY A 243 5.35 -18.29 -5.28
C GLY A 243 5.88 -17.83 -3.91
N ALA A 244 7.18 -17.99 -3.70
CA ALA A 244 7.81 -17.52 -2.47
C ALA A 244 7.76 -16.00 -2.37
N SER A 245 7.23 -15.51 -1.24
CA SER A 245 6.98 -14.09 -1.00
C SER A 245 7.47 -13.65 0.37
N ASP A 246 7.52 -12.36 0.59
CA ASP A 246 7.57 -11.75 1.91
C ASP A 246 6.19 -11.17 2.22
N ALA A 247 5.86 -10.99 3.50
CA ALA A 247 4.63 -10.32 3.91
C ALA A 247 4.91 -9.11 4.79
N PHE A 248 3.97 -8.17 4.75
CA PHE A 248 4.02 -6.97 5.57
C PHE A 248 2.66 -6.73 6.23
N PHE A 249 2.69 -6.39 7.52
CA PHE A 249 1.51 -5.96 8.27
C PHE A 249 1.82 -4.65 9.00
N LYS A 250 0.93 -3.70 8.85
CA LYS A 250 0.99 -2.42 9.54
C LYS A 250 -0.42 -1.91 9.78
N SER A 251 -0.74 -1.61 11.02
CA SER A 251 -2.05 -1.04 11.39
C SER A 251 -3.23 -1.87 10.85
N ALA A 252 -3.13 -3.20 10.94
CA ALA A 252 -4.10 -4.16 10.40
C ALA A 252 -5.30 -4.42 11.34
N SER A 253 -5.58 -3.49 12.28
CA SER A 253 -6.69 -3.54 13.23
C SER A 253 -6.81 -4.88 13.98
N TYR A 254 -5.68 -5.58 14.16
CA TYR A 254 -5.61 -6.89 14.83
C TYR A 254 -6.51 -7.97 14.20
N LEU A 255 -6.96 -7.80 12.95
CA LEU A 255 -7.91 -8.69 12.30
C LEU A 255 -7.39 -10.12 12.21
N VAL A 256 -6.10 -10.29 11.90
CA VAL A 256 -5.49 -11.63 11.81
C VAL A 256 -5.35 -12.35 13.16
N HIS A 257 -5.65 -11.71 14.31
CA HIS A 257 -5.74 -12.37 15.61
C HIS A 257 -6.99 -13.22 15.73
N GLY A 258 -8.07 -12.84 15.04
CA GLY A 258 -9.37 -13.51 15.12
C GLY A 258 -9.43 -14.80 14.31
N ALA A 259 -10.25 -15.74 14.78
CA ALA A 259 -10.54 -16.99 14.07
C ALA A 259 -11.16 -16.73 12.68
N ASN A 260 -11.91 -15.63 12.55
CA ASN A 260 -12.56 -15.24 11.30
C ASN A 260 -11.60 -14.83 10.17
N PHE A 261 -10.31 -14.67 10.45
CA PHE A 261 -9.26 -14.36 9.47
C PHE A 261 -8.19 -15.45 9.42
N SER A 262 -8.48 -16.64 9.97
CA SER A 262 -7.49 -17.74 10.04
C SER A 262 -7.03 -18.21 8.65
N ARG A 263 -7.92 -18.23 7.65
CA ARG A 263 -7.56 -18.69 6.30
C ARG A 263 -6.49 -17.79 5.68
N ILE A 264 -6.69 -16.48 5.66
CA ILE A 264 -5.69 -15.57 5.10
C ILE A 264 -4.42 -15.53 5.93
N ARG A 265 -4.51 -15.58 7.27
CA ARG A 265 -3.34 -15.70 8.16
C ARG A 265 -2.50 -16.92 7.80
N ASN A 266 -3.11 -18.09 7.62
CA ASN A 266 -2.42 -19.32 7.30
C ASN A 266 -1.74 -19.25 5.93
N VAL A 267 -2.41 -18.71 4.90
CA VAL A 267 -1.81 -18.48 3.57
C VAL A 267 -0.55 -17.63 3.69
N LEU A 268 -0.60 -16.54 4.45
CA LEU A 268 0.56 -15.65 4.62
C LEU A 268 1.69 -16.33 5.40
N LEU A 269 1.36 -17.08 6.46
CA LEU A 269 2.36 -17.88 7.19
C LEU A 269 3.00 -18.96 6.32
N GLU A 270 2.24 -19.65 5.47
CA GLU A 270 2.75 -20.72 4.62
C GLU A 270 3.61 -20.21 3.46
N ARG A 271 3.21 -19.11 2.84
CA ARG A 271 3.86 -18.58 1.61
C ARG A 271 5.02 -17.63 1.88
N SER A 272 5.04 -17.01 3.07
CA SER A 272 6.08 -16.03 3.36
C SER A 272 7.36 -16.66 3.87
N ARG A 273 8.49 -16.15 3.35
CA ARG A 273 9.83 -16.43 3.87
C ARG A 273 10.23 -15.44 4.95
N ARG A 274 9.66 -14.25 4.88
CA ARG A 274 9.84 -13.18 5.85
C ARG A 274 8.53 -12.47 6.09
N ILE A 275 8.29 -12.08 7.34
CA ILE A 275 7.17 -11.22 7.72
C ILE A 275 7.74 -10.07 8.53
N ILE A 276 7.49 -8.84 8.09
CA ILE A 276 7.69 -7.63 8.88
C ILE A 276 6.32 -7.19 9.35
N GLN A 277 6.19 -6.91 10.64
CA GLN A 277 4.91 -6.49 11.17
C GLN A 277 5.06 -5.59 12.40
N ASP A 278 4.04 -4.75 12.64
CA ASP A 278 3.79 -4.17 13.94
C ASP A 278 3.00 -5.16 14.83
N ASP A 279 2.54 -4.72 15.98
CA ASP A 279 1.78 -5.55 16.93
C ASP A 279 0.38 -5.95 16.44
N THR A 280 -0.09 -5.38 15.33
CA THR A 280 -1.41 -5.67 14.73
C THR A 280 -1.40 -6.86 13.76
N GLY A 281 -0.21 -7.36 13.42
CA GLY A 281 -0.02 -8.51 12.54
C GLY A 281 -0.30 -9.86 13.22
N VAL A 282 0.36 -10.91 12.79
CA VAL A 282 0.22 -12.26 13.36
C VAL A 282 0.66 -12.26 14.82
N ARG A 283 -0.13 -12.87 15.72
CA ARG A 283 0.24 -12.96 17.13
C ARG A 283 1.56 -13.71 17.29
N LEU A 284 2.38 -13.28 18.28
CA LEU A 284 3.64 -13.96 18.57
C LEU A 284 3.47 -15.45 18.83
N ASP A 285 2.36 -15.84 19.48
CA ASP A 285 2.05 -17.22 19.85
C ASP A 285 1.55 -18.08 18.68
N ASP A 286 1.16 -17.46 17.56
CA ASP A 286 0.74 -18.18 16.36
C ASP A 286 1.94 -18.59 15.47
N TYR A 287 3.15 -18.13 15.77
CA TYR A 287 4.37 -18.55 15.06
C TYR A 287 4.91 -19.87 15.59
N ASN A 288 5.12 -20.85 14.72
CA ASN A 288 5.90 -22.05 15.05
C ASN A 288 7.39 -21.70 15.19
N ARG A 289 7.88 -21.66 16.43
CA ARG A 289 9.28 -21.30 16.75
C ARG A 289 10.32 -22.26 16.20
N ASN A 290 9.93 -23.48 15.82
CA ASN A 290 10.82 -24.42 15.14
C ASN A 290 11.07 -24.02 13.68
N GLU A 291 10.14 -23.28 13.07
CA GLU A 291 10.19 -22.85 11.67
C GLU A 291 10.58 -21.38 11.51
N TRP A 292 10.39 -20.58 12.53
CA TRP A 292 10.57 -19.13 12.47
C TRP A 292 11.60 -18.62 13.46
N ASN A 293 12.55 -17.82 12.97
CA ASN A 293 13.40 -16.97 13.77
C ASN A 293 12.76 -15.58 13.85
N ILE A 294 12.50 -15.07 15.05
CA ILE A 294 11.82 -13.78 15.25
C ILE A 294 12.72 -12.85 16.03
N ARG A 295 12.92 -11.64 15.52
CA ARG A 295 13.68 -10.56 16.14
C ARG A 295 12.76 -9.38 16.41
N PRO A 296 12.73 -8.84 17.66
CA PRO A 296 11.98 -7.64 17.98
C PRO A 296 12.84 -6.39 17.78
N PHE A 297 12.20 -5.29 17.39
CA PHE A 297 12.79 -3.96 17.29
C PHE A 297 11.83 -2.93 17.88
N GLY A 298 12.36 -1.89 18.51
CA GLY A 298 11.59 -0.85 19.17
C GLY A 298 11.07 -1.27 20.53
N ARG A 299 9.88 -0.84 20.85
CA ARG A 299 9.27 -1.10 22.15
C ARG A 299 7.81 -1.47 21.97
N TYR A 300 7.41 -2.62 22.45
CA TYR A 300 6.02 -2.97 22.63
C TYR A 300 5.55 -2.52 24.02
N SER A 301 4.52 -1.68 24.09
CA SER A 301 3.93 -1.24 25.37
C SER A 301 2.53 -1.84 25.52
N LYS A 302 1.56 -1.24 24.92
CA LYS A 302 0.16 -1.67 24.88
C LYS A 302 -0.50 -1.15 23.60
N PRO A 303 -1.57 -1.79 23.11
CA PRO A 303 -2.41 -1.25 22.06
C PRO A 303 -3.00 0.11 22.47
N ILE A 304 -3.41 0.91 21.46
CA ILE A 304 -4.17 2.13 21.71
C ILE A 304 -5.54 1.80 22.35
N PRO A 305 -6.20 2.75 23.06
CA PRO A 305 -7.40 2.45 23.85
C PRO A 305 -8.50 1.69 23.12
N VAL A 306 -8.75 2.01 21.84
CA VAL A 306 -9.78 1.32 21.04
C VAL A 306 -9.47 -0.17 20.82
N PHE A 307 -8.22 -0.60 21.02
CA PHE A 307 -7.76 -1.98 20.86
C PHE A 307 -7.15 -2.54 22.16
N GLU A 308 -7.46 -2.00 23.33
CA GLU A 308 -6.84 -2.43 24.61
C GLU A 308 -6.97 -3.93 24.88
N GLY A 309 -8.08 -4.55 24.48
CA GLY A 309 -8.32 -5.99 24.59
C GLY A 309 -7.41 -6.87 23.73
N MET A 310 -6.62 -6.28 22.81
CA MET A 310 -5.67 -6.99 21.94
C MET A 310 -4.26 -7.05 22.50
N TYR A 311 -4.08 -6.69 23.77
CA TYR A 311 -2.77 -6.78 24.43
C TYR A 311 -2.23 -8.22 24.44
N GLN A 312 -0.94 -8.36 24.12
CA GLN A 312 -0.24 -9.64 24.04
C GLN A 312 0.83 -9.75 25.16
N PRO A 313 0.53 -10.42 26.31
CA PRO A 313 1.51 -10.57 27.39
C PRO A 313 2.78 -11.30 26.99
N SER A 314 2.66 -12.30 26.09
CA SER A 314 3.81 -13.05 25.54
C SER A 314 4.74 -12.13 24.74
N MET A 315 4.17 -11.23 23.93
CA MET A 315 4.94 -10.25 23.17
C MET A 315 5.65 -9.24 24.07
N ALA A 316 4.99 -8.76 25.12
CA ALA A 316 5.60 -7.84 26.08
C ALA A 316 6.82 -8.46 26.78
N ARG A 317 6.69 -9.71 27.24
CA ARG A 317 7.82 -10.46 27.82
C ARG A 317 8.94 -10.66 26.80
N PHE A 318 8.60 -11.06 25.56
CA PHE A 318 9.57 -11.28 24.51
C PHE A 318 10.39 -10.03 24.18
N PHE A 319 9.75 -8.85 24.07
CA PHE A 319 10.46 -7.59 23.86
C PHE A 319 11.39 -7.23 25.02
N ALA A 320 10.98 -7.49 26.27
CA ALA A 320 11.79 -7.24 27.45
C ALA A 320 13.01 -8.17 27.53
N GLU A 321 12.82 -9.47 27.25
CA GLU A 321 13.88 -10.48 27.33
C GLU A 321 14.92 -10.34 26.22
N GLN A 322 14.49 -10.01 24.98
CA GLN A 322 15.37 -9.93 23.83
C GLN A 322 16.16 -8.61 23.73
N LYS A 323 15.93 -7.64 24.64
CA LYS A 323 16.59 -6.32 24.60
C LYS A 323 16.51 -5.70 23.21
N ALA A 324 15.30 -5.56 22.69
CA ALA A 324 15.03 -5.10 21.33
C ALA A 324 15.78 -3.81 20.97
N GLU A 325 16.37 -3.77 19.78
CA GLU A 325 17.05 -2.57 19.25
C GLU A 325 16.05 -1.41 19.12
N PRO A 326 16.40 -0.18 19.55
CA PRO A 326 15.49 0.95 19.46
C PRO A 326 15.20 1.32 17.99
N LEU A 327 13.97 1.77 17.71
CA LEU A 327 13.59 2.35 16.42
C LEU A 327 13.68 3.87 16.50
N ASN A 328 14.17 4.49 15.44
CA ASN A 328 14.24 5.95 15.28
C ASN A 328 13.14 6.51 14.36
N PHE A 329 12.13 5.69 14.04
CA PHE A 329 10.95 6.02 13.28
C PHE A 329 9.70 5.39 13.92
N ARG A 330 8.51 5.85 13.50
CA ARG A 330 7.23 5.33 14.00
C ARG A 330 6.62 4.35 13.01
N LEU A 331 5.93 3.34 13.54
CA LEU A 331 5.14 2.37 12.78
C LEU A 331 3.91 1.97 13.58
N GLY A 332 2.80 1.71 12.90
CA GLY A 332 1.57 1.27 13.52
C GLY A 332 0.76 2.42 14.13
N TYR A 333 -0.15 2.07 15.03
CA TYR A 333 -1.04 3.05 15.68
C TYR A 333 -0.39 3.85 16.81
N GLY A 334 0.71 3.36 17.37
CA GLY A 334 1.38 3.99 18.50
C GLY A 334 2.01 5.33 18.15
N THR A 335 1.75 6.37 18.97
CA THR A 335 2.36 7.70 18.83
C THR A 335 3.64 7.84 19.64
N GLU A 336 3.75 7.13 20.76
CA GLU A 336 4.88 7.23 21.69
C GLU A 336 5.92 6.11 21.53
N SER A 337 5.49 4.94 21.08
CA SER A 337 6.37 3.80 20.87
C SER A 337 5.93 3.00 19.66
N SER A 338 6.88 2.41 18.97
CA SER A 338 6.64 1.51 17.83
C SER A 338 7.34 0.20 18.08
N SER A 339 6.69 -0.88 17.66
CA SER A 339 7.23 -2.23 17.72
C SER A 339 7.28 -2.83 16.32
N ILE A 340 8.36 -3.53 16.02
CA ILE A 340 8.48 -4.36 14.83
C ILE A 340 8.87 -5.77 15.27
N LEU A 341 8.18 -6.76 14.73
CA LEU A 341 8.65 -8.13 14.66
C LEU A 341 9.14 -8.42 13.25
N LEU A 342 10.40 -8.82 13.13
CA LEU A 342 10.99 -9.37 11.92
C LEU A 342 11.05 -10.88 12.07
N ALA A 343 10.10 -11.59 11.46
CA ALA A 343 10.07 -13.05 11.43
C ALA A 343 10.68 -13.55 10.10
N THR A 344 11.61 -14.49 10.17
CA THR A 344 12.28 -15.07 9.00
C THR A 344 12.23 -16.60 9.12
N ARG A 345 11.85 -17.28 8.04
CA ARG A 345 11.89 -18.75 7.99
C ARG A 345 13.33 -19.25 8.13
N LYS A 346 13.46 -20.32 8.91
CA LYS A 346 14.74 -21.03 9.11
C LYS A 346 15.15 -21.83 7.89
#